data_62223232d04dbb73439c65d6b91ab75e
#
_entry.id   62223232d04dbb73439c65d6b91ab75e
#
_cell.length_a   1.000
_cell.length_b   1.000
_cell.length_c   1.000
_cell.angle_alpha   90.00
_cell.angle_beta   90.00
_cell.angle_gamma   90.00
#
_symmetry.space_group_name_H-M   'P 1'
#
loop_
_entity.id
_entity.type
_entity.pdbx_description
1 polymer ?
#
loop_
_entity_poly.entity_id
_entity_poly.type
_entity_poly.pdbx_seq_one_letter_code
_entity_poly.pdbx_strand_id
1 'polypeptide(L)'
;MKTLRSKLLLAMLSIALIITVLLSLVSVYFINVSAKDTLKSTAEPLAVQAAKNFDSTISSYTNNIVSTVKSDSFLEAKTDADRLKAVKSGFADNTGFYLNFTVFDSNGIVLATDNEMVSSSVEKKHIISACERSSAYITNIYSFGGKNYFSILASTKSGNTEQKVACITIQSDMLINALNEYTFGKSGYVYLVGKDGEILLHKDTDQIGKNALEIGKKDEEYTEVTNAVEKILANNSGTTEYKFKDNNYIV
;
A
#
# COMPACT_ATOMS: atom_id res chain seq x y z
N MET A 1 71.61 13.40 15.45
CA MET A 1 71.07 12.47 16.46
C MET A 1 69.76 13.02 17.00
N LYS A 2 68.62 12.31 16.86
CA LYS A 2 67.35 12.75 17.48
C LYS A 2 67.51 12.60 18.98
N THR A 3 67.29 13.68 19.75
CA THR A 3 67.42 13.68 21.21
C THR A 3 66.43 12.73 21.83
N LEU A 4 66.72 12.19 23.02
CA LEU A 4 65.83 11.27 23.77
C LEU A 4 64.42 11.85 23.92
N ARG A 5 64.31 13.18 24.13
CA ARG A 5 63.03 13.91 24.17
C ARG A 5 62.23 13.81 22.86
N SER A 6 62.86 13.88 21.68
CA SER A 6 62.17 13.75 20.40
C SER A 6 61.65 12.32 20.15
N LYS A 7 62.35 11.29 20.61
CA LYS A 7 61.90 9.90 20.52
C LYS A 7 60.73 9.63 21.45
N LEU A 8 60.76 10.19 22.66
CA LEU A 8 59.71 10.04 23.66
C LEU A 8 58.42 10.76 23.20
N LEU A 9 58.52 11.98 22.68
CA LEU A 9 57.42 12.74 22.12
C LEU A 9 56.78 11.98 20.94
N LEU A 10 57.58 11.41 20.05
CA LEU A 10 57.14 10.69 18.90
C LEU A 10 56.40 9.40 19.28
N ALA A 11 56.87 8.69 20.33
CA ALA A 11 56.19 7.51 20.90
C ALA A 11 54.85 7.88 21.55
N MET A 12 54.80 8.96 22.32
CA MET A 12 53.54 9.43 22.95
C MET A 12 52.52 9.85 21.89
N LEU A 13 52.94 10.55 20.84
CA LEU A 13 52.10 10.97 19.72
C LEU A 13 51.55 9.77 18.94
N SER A 14 52.39 8.74 18.67
CA SER A 14 51.92 7.54 18.00
C SER A 14 50.90 6.73 18.83
N ILE A 15 51.11 6.61 20.16
CA ILE A 15 50.16 5.97 21.05
C ILE A 15 48.83 6.75 21.08
N ALA A 16 48.87 8.06 21.23
CA ALA A 16 47.69 8.91 21.21
C ALA A 16 46.90 8.76 19.86
N LEU A 17 47.63 8.74 18.74
CA LEU A 17 47.02 8.53 17.41
C LEU A 17 46.34 7.17 17.30
N ILE A 18 46.99 6.10 17.75
CA ILE A 18 46.41 4.76 17.74
C ILE A 18 45.15 4.69 18.63
N ILE A 19 45.17 5.26 19.83
CA ILE A 19 43.99 5.31 20.70
C ILE A 19 42.85 6.09 20.05
N THR A 20 43.14 7.24 19.41
CA THR A 20 42.13 8.04 18.75
C THR A 20 41.48 7.30 17.56
N VAL A 21 42.28 6.59 16.77
CA VAL A 21 41.76 5.77 15.66
C VAL A 21 40.89 4.62 16.18
N LEU A 22 41.33 3.91 17.22
CA LEU A 22 40.55 2.83 17.83
C LEU A 22 39.24 3.35 18.41
N LEU A 23 39.25 4.46 19.14
CA LEU A 23 38.03 5.08 19.66
C LEU A 23 37.07 5.50 18.55
N SER A 24 37.60 6.04 17.44
CA SER A 24 36.79 6.42 16.28
C SER A 24 36.14 5.20 15.64
N LEU A 25 36.86 4.10 15.46
CA LEU A 25 36.28 2.85 14.92
C LEU A 25 35.19 2.26 15.82
N VAL A 26 35.44 2.26 17.11
CA VAL A 26 34.44 1.79 18.11
C VAL A 26 33.21 2.69 18.08
N SER A 27 33.39 4.01 18.03
CA SER A 27 32.27 4.98 17.95
C SER A 27 31.45 4.79 16.69
N VAL A 28 32.07 4.62 15.53
CA VAL A 28 31.38 4.37 14.26
C VAL A 28 30.58 3.06 14.33
N TYR A 29 31.18 2.01 14.90
CA TYR A 29 30.47 0.73 15.08
C TYR A 29 29.22 0.89 15.96
N PHE A 30 29.36 1.52 17.13
CA PHE A 30 28.23 1.75 18.03
C PHE A 30 27.14 2.65 17.43
N ILE A 31 27.51 3.70 16.69
CA ILE A 31 26.56 4.57 15.99
C ILE A 31 25.76 3.77 14.95
N ASN A 32 26.44 2.92 14.16
CA ASN A 32 25.76 2.10 13.16
C ASN A 32 24.79 1.09 13.76
N VAL A 33 25.19 0.41 14.84
CA VAL A 33 24.32 -0.54 15.55
C VAL A 33 23.12 0.18 16.17
N SER A 34 23.36 1.26 16.91
CA SER A 34 22.30 2.05 17.53
C SER A 34 21.33 2.67 16.50
N ALA A 35 21.85 3.13 15.37
CA ALA A 35 21.01 3.65 14.28
C ALA A 35 20.11 2.55 13.70
N LYS A 36 20.65 1.36 13.45
CA LYS A 36 19.86 0.22 12.97
C LYS A 36 18.76 -0.18 13.97
N ASP A 37 19.10 -0.27 15.24
CA ASP A 37 18.12 -0.63 16.28
C ASP A 37 17.02 0.42 16.41
N THR A 38 17.37 1.71 16.32
CA THR A 38 16.41 2.81 16.30
C THR A 38 15.52 2.74 15.08
N LEU A 39 16.09 2.46 13.90
CA LEU A 39 15.31 2.28 12.65
C LEU A 39 14.30 1.15 12.81
N LYS A 40 14.72 -0.02 13.27
CA LYS A 40 13.83 -1.18 13.47
C LYS A 40 12.72 -0.89 14.47
N SER A 41 13.07 -0.33 15.63
CA SER A 41 12.10 -0.05 16.70
C SER A 41 11.09 1.03 16.33
N THR A 42 11.38 1.86 15.33
CA THR A 42 10.48 2.94 14.88
C THR A 42 9.71 2.55 13.60
N ALA A 43 10.34 1.82 12.69
CA ALA A 43 9.71 1.43 11.41
C ALA A 43 8.52 0.48 11.62
N GLU A 44 8.65 -0.52 12.52
CA GLU A 44 7.57 -1.48 12.77
C GLU A 44 6.29 -0.81 13.32
N PRO A 45 6.30 0.01 14.38
CA PRO A 45 5.10 0.72 14.83
C PRO A 45 4.48 1.62 13.76
N LEU A 46 5.33 2.27 12.94
CA LEU A 46 4.85 3.12 11.86
C LEU A 46 4.14 2.31 10.76
N ALA A 47 4.70 1.18 10.37
CA ALA A 47 4.10 0.27 9.40
C ALA A 47 2.77 -0.30 9.92
N VAL A 48 2.71 -0.69 11.20
CA VAL A 48 1.47 -1.16 11.84
C VAL A 48 0.41 -0.05 11.87
N GLN A 49 0.79 1.18 12.16
CA GLN A 49 -0.13 2.31 12.14
C GLN A 49 -0.66 2.60 10.73
N ALA A 50 0.21 2.59 9.72
CA ALA A 50 -0.16 2.76 8.32
C ALA A 50 -1.13 1.66 7.87
N ALA A 51 -0.84 0.40 8.21
CA ALA A 51 -1.70 -0.74 7.90
C ALA A 51 -3.08 -0.62 8.55
N LYS A 52 -3.15 -0.24 9.83
CA LYS A 52 -4.43 -0.02 10.54
C LYS A 52 -5.25 1.10 9.92
N ASN A 53 -4.62 2.20 9.55
CA ASN A 53 -5.32 3.32 8.91
C ASN A 53 -5.83 2.95 7.53
N PHE A 54 -5.02 2.22 6.75
CA PHE A 54 -5.42 1.69 5.46
C PHE A 54 -6.63 0.74 5.60
N ASP A 55 -6.53 -0.25 6.49
CA ASP A 55 -7.61 -1.21 6.77
C ASP A 55 -8.90 -0.51 7.23
N SER A 56 -8.79 0.46 8.14
CA SER A 56 -9.92 1.28 8.59
C SER A 56 -10.58 2.04 7.45
N THR A 57 -9.81 2.62 6.54
CA THR A 57 -10.31 3.36 5.38
C THR A 57 -11.05 2.43 4.41
N ILE A 58 -10.44 1.31 4.04
CA ILE A 58 -11.06 0.32 3.15
C ILE A 58 -12.31 -0.29 3.79
N SER A 59 -12.26 -0.60 5.08
CA SER A 59 -13.40 -1.11 5.84
C SER A 59 -14.56 -0.09 5.88
N SER A 60 -14.26 1.20 6.05
CA SER A 60 -15.26 2.26 6.00
C SER A 60 -15.95 2.30 4.62
N TYR A 61 -15.18 2.30 3.53
CA TYR A 61 -15.74 2.30 2.18
C TYR A 61 -16.58 1.04 1.91
N THR A 62 -16.08 -0.12 2.34
CA THR A 62 -16.78 -1.40 2.22
C THR A 62 -18.12 -1.38 2.96
N ASN A 63 -18.11 -0.89 4.18
CA ASN A 63 -19.33 -0.78 5.00
C ASN A 63 -20.32 0.22 4.41
N ASN A 64 -19.84 1.37 3.93
CA ASN A 64 -20.67 2.41 3.34
C ASN A 64 -21.38 1.90 2.07
N ILE A 65 -20.66 1.24 1.16
CA ILE A 65 -21.30 0.73 -0.06
C ILE A 65 -22.31 -0.38 0.24
N VAL A 66 -21.99 -1.29 1.17
CA VAL A 66 -22.91 -2.36 1.60
C VAL A 66 -24.15 -1.77 2.29
N SER A 67 -24.00 -0.76 3.13
CA SER A 67 -25.12 -0.06 3.76
C SER A 67 -25.98 0.65 2.74
N THR A 68 -25.35 1.31 1.76
CA THR A 68 -26.04 2.04 0.70
C THR A 68 -26.93 1.12 -0.14
N VAL A 69 -26.43 -0.03 -0.61
CA VAL A 69 -27.25 -0.94 -1.43
C VAL A 69 -28.39 -1.60 -0.66
N LYS A 70 -28.38 -1.54 0.67
CA LYS A 70 -29.44 -2.02 1.56
C LYS A 70 -30.39 -0.92 2.02
N SER A 71 -30.10 0.34 1.74
CA SER A 71 -30.93 1.48 2.17
C SER A 71 -32.18 1.64 1.30
N ASP A 72 -33.24 2.15 1.90
CA ASP A 72 -34.49 2.44 1.17
C ASP A 72 -34.25 3.45 0.05
N SER A 73 -33.34 4.40 0.23
CA SER A 73 -32.98 5.39 -0.80
C SER A 73 -32.37 4.75 -2.06
N PHE A 74 -31.73 3.59 -1.96
CA PHE A 74 -31.20 2.83 -3.10
C PHE A 74 -32.24 1.83 -3.61
N LEU A 75 -32.88 1.08 -2.74
CA LEU A 75 -33.80 0.00 -3.10
C LEU A 75 -35.08 0.52 -3.73
N GLU A 76 -35.67 1.58 -3.19
CA GLU A 76 -36.93 2.18 -3.64
C GLU A 76 -36.72 3.32 -4.66
N ALA A 77 -35.49 3.58 -5.08
CA ALA A 77 -35.18 4.61 -6.05
C ALA A 77 -35.94 4.38 -7.36
N LYS A 78 -36.63 5.40 -7.85
CA LYS A 78 -37.46 5.33 -9.06
C LYS A 78 -36.63 5.29 -10.33
N THR A 79 -35.45 5.88 -10.31
CA THR A 79 -34.52 5.93 -11.46
C THR A 79 -33.11 5.48 -11.03
N ASP A 80 -32.32 5.07 -12.02
CA ASP A 80 -30.92 4.69 -11.76
C ASP A 80 -30.06 5.93 -11.42
N ALA A 81 -30.46 7.12 -11.88
CA ALA A 81 -29.87 8.39 -11.44
C ALA A 81 -30.10 8.65 -9.94
N ASP A 82 -31.26 8.30 -9.40
CA ASP A 82 -31.53 8.40 -7.94
C ASP A 82 -30.71 7.37 -7.16
N ARG A 83 -30.51 6.15 -7.71
CA ARG A 83 -29.59 5.16 -7.13
C ARG A 83 -28.17 5.65 -7.08
N LEU A 84 -27.68 6.27 -8.17
CA LEU A 84 -26.35 6.88 -8.21
C LEU A 84 -26.22 7.99 -7.16
N LYS A 85 -27.25 8.81 -7.00
CA LYS A 85 -27.29 9.86 -5.97
C LYS A 85 -27.23 9.27 -4.55
N ALA A 86 -27.94 8.15 -4.31
CA ALA A 86 -27.87 7.45 -3.02
C ALA A 86 -26.46 6.92 -2.75
N VAL A 87 -25.76 6.35 -3.76
CA VAL A 87 -24.37 5.91 -3.61
C VAL A 87 -23.47 7.11 -3.25
N LYS A 88 -23.57 8.22 -4.00
CA LYS A 88 -22.77 9.44 -3.73
C LYS A 88 -23.00 10.00 -2.33
N SER A 89 -24.24 9.99 -1.87
CA SER A 89 -24.58 10.48 -0.52
C SER A 89 -23.96 9.62 0.58
N GLY A 90 -23.82 8.33 0.39
CA GLY A 90 -23.14 7.42 1.33
C GLY A 90 -21.64 7.70 1.50
N PHE A 91 -21.07 8.53 0.62
CA PHE A 91 -19.64 8.90 0.63
C PHE A 91 -19.41 10.41 0.74
N ALA A 92 -20.43 11.19 1.08
CA ALA A 92 -20.35 12.65 1.13
C ALA A 92 -19.27 13.17 2.11
N ASP A 93 -19.03 12.45 3.20
CA ASP A 93 -18.03 12.81 4.21
C ASP A 93 -16.58 12.39 3.84
N ASN A 94 -16.40 11.63 2.75
CA ASN A 94 -15.11 11.13 2.30
C ASN A 94 -14.48 12.05 1.24
N THR A 95 -14.31 13.32 1.54
CA THR A 95 -13.86 14.36 0.60
C THR A 95 -12.36 14.27 0.22
N GLY A 96 -11.58 13.37 0.82
CA GLY A 96 -10.13 13.26 0.60
C GLY A 96 -9.71 12.40 -0.60
N PHE A 97 -10.61 11.56 -1.14
CA PHE A 97 -10.30 10.65 -2.23
C PHE A 97 -11.21 10.89 -3.42
N TYR A 98 -10.61 10.92 -4.62
CA TYR A 98 -11.39 11.01 -5.85
C TYR A 98 -12.06 9.66 -6.09
N LEU A 99 -13.38 9.63 -5.94
CA LEU A 99 -14.20 8.47 -6.16
C LEU A 99 -15.00 8.66 -7.45
N ASN A 100 -15.01 7.64 -8.29
CA ASN A 100 -15.99 7.51 -9.35
C ASN A 100 -17.11 6.58 -8.89
N PHE A 101 -18.35 6.96 -9.11
CA PHE A 101 -19.53 6.22 -8.71
C PHE A 101 -20.27 5.68 -9.92
N THR A 102 -20.63 4.41 -9.84
CA THR A 102 -21.36 3.74 -10.94
C THR A 102 -22.39 2.77 -10.38
N VAL A 103 -23.52 2.68 -11.06
CA VAL A 103 -24.53 1.65 -10.83
C VAL A 103 -24.59 0.77 -12.07
N PHE A 104 -24.46 -0.53 -11.88
CA PHE A 104 -24.57 -1.55 -12.93
C PHE A 104 -25.79 -2.41 -12.71
N ASP A 105 -26.27 -3.06 -13.78
CA ASP A 105 -27.12 -4.24 -13.66
C ASP A 105 -26.26 -5.50 -13.34
N SER A 106 -26.91 -6.63 -13.11
CA SER A 106 -26.24 -7.93 -12.86
C SER A 106 -25.45 -8.46 -14.08
N ASN A 107 -25.71 -7.94 -15.28
CA ASN A 107 -25.03 -8.33 -16.50
C ASN A 107 -23.80 -7.46 -16.80
N GLY A 108 -23.58 -6.42 -16.00
CA GLY A 108 -22.47 -5.49 -16.17
C GLY A 108 -22.78 -4.31 -17.08
N ILE A 109 -24.04 -4.05 -17.38
CA ILE A 109 -24.46 -2.88 -18.14
C ILE A 109 -24.46 -1.68 -17.19
N VAL A 110 -23.82 -0.58 -17.60
CA VAL A 110 -23.85 0.68 -16.87
C VAL A 110 -25.25 1.27 -16.92
N LEU A 111 -25.87 1.47 -15.77
CA LEU A 111 -27.20 2.06 -15.64
C LEU A 111 -27.13 3.57 -15.34
N ALA A 112 -26.16 3.95 -14.49
CA ALA A 112 -25.88 5.35 -14.19
C ALA A 112 -24.41 5.47 -13.71
N THR A 113 -23.72 6.53 -14.08
CA THR A 113 -22.35 6.83 -13.68
C THR A 113 -22.09 8.32 -13.70
N ASP A 114 -21.09 8.76 -12.95
CA ASP A 114 -20.57 10.12 -13.03
C ASP A 114 -19.31 10.24 -13.91
N ASN A 115 -18.76 9.11 -14.39
CA ASN A 115 -17.67 9.10 -15.36
C ASN A 115 -17.70 7.83 -16.22
N GLU A 116 -18.17 7.96 -17.46
CA GLU A 116 -18.32 6.84 -18.41
C GLU A 116 -16.99 6.14 -18.71
N MET A 117 -15.91 6.90 -18.85
CA MET A 117 -14.60 6.35 -19.16
C MET A 117 -14.10 5.44 -18.02
N VAL A 118 -14.22 5.89 -16.77
CA VAL A 118 -13.78 5.09 -15.60
C VAL A 118 -14.71 3.90 -15.38
N SER A 119 -16.02 4.05 -15.56
CA SER A 119 -16.97 2.94 -15.42
C SER A 119 -16.71 1.81 -16.41
N SER A 120 -16.28 2.12 -17.62
CA SER A 120 -15.95 1.11 -18.64
C SER A 120 -14.69 0.28 -18.32
N SER A 121 -13.88 0.72 -17.35
CA SER A 121 -12.70 0.00 -16.90
C SER A 121 -13.03 -1.19 -15.98
N VAL A 122 -14.25 -1.23 -15.41
CA VAL A 122 -14.68 -2.30 -14.48
C VAL A 122 -15.14 -3.51 -15.28
N GLU A 123 -14.35 -4.58 -15.25
CA GLU A 123 -14.66 -5.78 -16.00
C GLU A 123 -15.90 -6.50 -15.45
N LYS A 124 -16.71 -7.07 -16.36
CA LYS A 124 -17.94 -7.83 -16.04
C LYS A 124 -17.73 -8.93 -15.00
N LYS A 125 -16.58 -9.61 -14.98
CA LYS A 125 -16.27 -10.66 -14.00
C LYS A 125 -16.35 -10.15 -12.55
N HIS A 126 -15.97 -8.89 -12.29
CA HIS A 126 -16.01 -8.27 -10.97
C HIS A 126 -17.45 -7.98 -10.51
N ILE A 127 -18.31 -7.62 -11.46
CA ILE A 127 -19.74 -7.37 -11.22
C ILE A 127 -20.44 -8.68 -10.86
N ILE A 128 -20.18 -9.75 -11.62
CA ILE A 128 -20.68 -11.09 -11.34
C ILE A 128 -20.22 -11.55 -9.94
N SER A 129 -18.94 -11.41 -9.63
CA SER A 129 -18.40 -11.76 -8.30
C SER A 129 -19.05 -10.96 -7.17
N ALA A 130 -19.44 -9.71 -7.40
CA ALA A 130 -20.17 -8.92 -6.41
C ALA A 130 -21.62 -9.43 -6.23
N CYS A 131 -22.27 -9.87 -7.30
CA CYS A 131 -23.63 -10.44 -7.25
C CYS A 131 -23.70 -11.75 -6.46
N GLU A 132 -22.65 -12.54 -6.46
CA GLU A 132 -22.58 -13.83 -5.75
C GLU A 132 -22.31 -13.68 -4.24
N ARG A 133 -22.04 -12.46 -3.76
CA ARG A 133 -21.67 -12.21 -2.36
C ARG A 133 -22.71 -11.40 -1.62
N SER A 134 -22.79 -11.61 -0.33
CA SER A 134 -23.57 -10.76 0.60
C SER A 134 -22.76 -9.60 1.19
N SER A 135 -21.44 -9.61 0.99
CA SER A 135 -20.48 -8.59 1.39
C SER A 135 -19.97 -7.84 0.17
N ALA A 136 -19.29 -6.73 0.37
CA ALA A 136 -18.62 -6.06 -0.73
C ALA A 136 -17.54 -6.95 -1.36
N TYR A 137 -17.30 -6.72 -2.64
CA TYR A 137 -16.22 -7.29 -3.43
C TYR A 137 -15.20 -6.20 -3.75
N ILE A 138 -13.94 -6.45 -3.52
CA ILE A 138 -12.83 -5.54 -3.83
C ILE A 138 -12.03 -6.16 -4.97
N THR A 139 -11.77 -5.40 -6.03
CA THR A 139 -10.93 -5.85 -7.14
C THR A 139 -9.46 -5.77 -6.76
N ASN A 140 -8.61 -6.51 -7.46
CA ASN A 140 -7.20 -6.18 -7.53
C ASN A 140 -7.00 -4.82 -8.21
N ILE A 141 -5.80 -4.25 -8.10
CA ILE A 141 -5.47 -3.03 -8.83
C ILE A 141 -5.36 -3.38 -10.32
N TYR A 142 -5.93 -2.52 -11.15
CA TYR A 142 -5.90 -2.64 -12.60
C TYR A 142 -5.53 -1.30 -13.24
N SER A 143 -4.88 -1.35 -14.39
CA SER A 143 -4.48 -0.15 -15.13
C SER A 143 -5.47 0.17 -16.23
N PHE A 144 -5.87 1.44 -16.33
CA PHE A 144 -6.74 1.94 -17.38
C PHE A 144 -6.39 3.41 -17.71
N GLY A 145 -6.21 3.72 -18.98
CA GLY A 145 -5.88 5.08 -19.41
C GLY A 145 -4.59 5.65 -18.81
N GLY A 146 -3.60 4.77 -18.54
CA GLY A 146 -2.32 5.16 -17.91
C GLY A 146 -2.39 5.47 -16.42
N LYS A 147 -3.50 5.12 -15.76
CA LYS A 147 -3.70 5.26 -14.32
C LYS A 147 -4.08 3.94 -13.71
N ASN A 148 -3.77 3.78 -12.43
CA ASN A 148 -4.10 2.57 -11.67
C ASN A 148 -5.33 2.80 -10.80
N TYR A 149 -6.24 1.84 -10.81
CA TYR A 149 -7.52 1.87 -10.10
C TYR A 149 -7.74 0.56 -9.34
N PHE A 150 -8.59 0.63 -8.35
CA PHE A 150 -9.30 -0.51 -7.79
C PHE A 150 -10.75 -0.12 -7.54
N SER A 151 -11.63 -1.11 -7.47
CA SER A 151 -13.05 -0.88 -7.28
C SER A 151 -13.58 -1.68 -6.10
N ILE A 152 -14.54 -1.09 -5.39
CA ILE A 152 -15.31 -1.75 -4.35
C ILE A 152 -16.76 -1.80 -4.83
N LEU A 153 -17.29 -3.02 -4.91
CA LEU A 153 -18.63 -3.28 -5.42
C LEU A 153 -19.49 -3.94 -4.36
N ALA A 154 -20.75 -3.58 -4.32
CA ALA A 154 -21.76 -4.31 -3.54
C ALA A 154 -23.04 -4.44 -4.33
N SER A 155 -23.71 -5.58 -4.23
CA SER A 155 -24.99 -5.83 -4.91
C SER A 155 -26.15 -5.82 -3.95
N THR A 156 -27.34 -5.51 -4.47
CA THR A 156 -28.59 -5.81 -3.78
C THR A 156 -28.73 -7.32 -3.65
N LYS A 157 -29.43 -7.80 -2.61
CA LYS A 157 -29.70 -9.24 -2.46
C LYS A 157 -30.50 -9.76 -3.66
N SER A 158 -30.17 -10.97 -4.11
CA SER A 158 -30.98 -11.69 -5.06
C SER A 158 -32.38 -11.95 -4.45
N GLY A 159 -33.39 -11.52 -5.17
CA GLY A 159 -34.80 -11.70 -4.84
C GLY A 159 -35.60 -11.82 -6.15
N ASN A 160 -36.87 -11.49 -6.13
CA ASN A 160 -37.71 -11.49 -7.34
C ASN A 160 -37.45 -10.31 -8.26
N THR A 161 -36.50 -9.42 -7.93
CA THR A 161 -36.09 -8.25 -8.72
C THR A 161 -34.70 -8.43 -9.24
N GLU A 162 -34.43 -7.81 -10.39
CA GLU A 162 -33.10 -7.78 -10.98
C GLU A 162 -32.08 -7.12 -10.04
N GLN A 163 -30.96 -7.81 -9.80
CA GLN A 163 -29.91 -7.28 -8.92
C GLN A 163 -29.29 -6.03 -9.52
N LYS A 164 -29.05 -5.03 -8.67
CA LYS A 164 -28.32 -3.82 -8.98
C LYS A 164 -26.99 -3.82 -8.20
N VAL A 165 -25.94 -3.36 -8.83
CA VAL A 165 -24.59 -3.32 -8.25
C VAL A 165 -24.13 -1.87 -8.16
N ALA A 166 -23.90 -1.42 -6.94
CA ALA A 166 -23.22 -0.16 -6.69
C ALA A 166 -21.70 -0.40 -6.74
N CYS A 167 -20.98 0.51 -7.37
CA CYS A 167 -19.53 0.47 -7.51
C CYS A 167 -18.94 1.82 -7.19
N ILE A 168 -17.89 1.83 -6.41
CA ILE A 168 -16.98 2.96 -6.27
C ILE A 168 -15.63 2.57 -6.87
N THR A 169 -15.07 3.42 -7.71
CA THR A 169 -13.74 3.23 -8.30
C THR A 169 -12.81 4.31 -7.79
N ILE A 170 -11.70 3.90 -7.23
CA ILE A 170 -10.72 4.74 -6.56
C ILE A 170 -9.41 4.68 -7.36
N GLN A 171 -8.82 5.83 -7.64
CA GLN A 171 -7.50 5.91 -8.24
C GLN A 171 -6.45 5.58 -7.16
N SER A 172 -5.61 4.56 -7.40
CA SER A 172 -4.67 4.06 -6.39
C SER A 172 -3.60 5.07 -5.97
N ASP A 173 -3.25 6.02 -6.84
CA ASP A 173 -2.28 7.09 -6.55
C ASP A 173 -2.69 7.94 -5.34
N MET A 174 -3.98 8.06 -5.08
CA MET A 174 -4.48 8.79 -3.91
C MET A 174 -4.20 8.06 -2.61
N LEU A 175 -4.26 6.72 -2.62
CA LEU A 175 -3.86 5.89 -1.48
C LEU A 175 -2.34 5.96 -1.25
N ILE A 176 -1.55 6.02 -2.34
CA ILE A 176 -0.11 6.21 -2.26
C ILE A 176 0.22 7.53 -1.56
N ASN A 177 -0.47 8.61 -1.90
CA ASN A 177 -0.27 9.90 -1.27
C ASN A 177 -0.61 9.87 0.22
N ALA A 178 -1.71 9.20 0.62
CA ALA A 178 -2.05 9.01 2.01
C ALA A 178 -1.01 8.15 2.76
N LEU A 179 -0.44 7.12 2.12
CA LEU A 179 0.63 6.31 2.67
C LEU A 179 1.96 7.07 2.74
N ASN A 180 2.21 8.04 1.86
CA ASN A 180 3.40 8.88 1.88
C ASN A 180 3.47 9.80 3.11
N GLU A 181 2.39 10.01 3.84
CA GLU A 181 2.42 10.68 5.16
C GLU A 181 3.18 9.84 6.20
N TYR A 182 3.28 8.51 6.00
CA TYR A 182 4.03 7.59 6.85
C TYR A 182 5.45 7.40 6.32
N THR A 183 6.18 8.51 6.11
CA THR A 183 7.57 8.44 5.68
C THR A 183 8.49 8.23 6.87
N PHE A 184 9.56 7.45 6.66
CA PHE A 184 10.62 7.29 7.65
C PHE A 184 11.91 7.97 7.17
N GLY A 185 12.39 8.94 7.94
CA GLY A 185 13.57 9.71 7.57
C GLY A 185 13.37 10.47 6.25
N LYS A 186 14.43 10.54 5.44
CA LYS A 186 14.41 11.28 4.16
C LYS A 186 13.97 10.45 2.95
N SER A 187 14.09 9.13 3.03
CA SER A 187 13.93 8.22 1.88
C SER A 187 13.01 7.03 2.14
N GLY A 188 12.63 6.79 3.39
CA GLY A 188 11.71 5.72 3.74
C GLY A 188 10.32 5.99 3.19
N TYR A 189 9.60 4.93 2.82
CA TYR A 189 8.23 4.99 2.33
C TYR A 189 7.50 3.68 2.65
N VAL A 190 6.18 3.73 2.61
CA VAL A 190 5.31 2.56 2.78
C VAL A 190 4.88 2.06 1.41
N TYR A 191 4.82 0.76 1.24
CA TYR A 191 4.24 0.10 0.08
C TYR A 191 3.35 -1.07 0.52
N LEU A 192 2.46 -1.51 -0.34
CA LEU A 192 1.50 -2.57 -0.06
C LEU A 192 1.75 -3.76 -0.97
N VAL A 193 1.84 -4.96 -0.38
CA VAL A 193 1.99 -6.23 -1.09
C VAL A 193 0.81 -7.13 -0.75
N GLY A 194 0.19 -7.70 -1.75
CA GLY A 194 -0.84 -8.71 -1.60
C GLY A 194 -0.30 -10.03 -1.03
N LYS A 195 -1.18 -10.87 -0.50
CA LYS A 195 -0.80 -12.20 0.04
C LYS A 195 -0.17 -13.13 -0.99
N ASP A 196 -0.44 -12.89 -2.26
CA ASP A 196 0.11 -13.59 -3.43
C ASP A 196 1.45 -13.01 -3.90
N GLY A 197 1.96 -11.96 -3.24
CA GLY A 197 3.20 -11.29 -3.58
C GLY A 197 3.06 -10.19 -4.63
N GLU A 198 1.84 -9.89 -5.12
CA GLU A 198 1.60 -8.77 -6.03
C GLU A 198 1.80 -7.44 -5.32
N ILE A 199 2.57 -6.54 -5.92
CA ILE A 199 2.77 -5.18 -5.41
C ILE A 199 1.53 -4.36 -5.76
N LEU A 200 0.72 -4.06 -4.75
CA LEU A 200 -0.56 -3.37 -4.91
C LEU A 200 -0.40 -1.85 -4.90
N LEU A 201 0.47 -1.32 -4.05
CA LEU A 201 0.79 0.11 -3.99
C LEU A 201 2.30 0.27 -3.79
N HIS A 202 2.91 1.20 -4.53
CA HIS A 202 4.32 1.50 -4.43
C HIS A 202 4.58 2.95 -4.86
N LYS A 203 5.59 3.60 -4.24
CA LYS A 203 6.02 4.96 -4.60
C LYS A 203 6.42 5.09 -6.08
N ASP A 204 7.12 4.08 -6.58
CA ASP A 204 7.40 3.92 -8.00
C ASP A 204 6.23 3.15 -8.64
N THR A 205 5.42 3.83 -9.42
CA THR A 205 4.22 3.26 -10.04
C THR A 205 4.53 2.13 -11.02
N ASP A 206 5.73 2.07 -11.58
CA ASP A 206 6.18 1.01 -12.46
C ASP A 206 6.36 -0.34 -11.75
N GLN A 207 6.36 -0.34 -10.43
CA GLN A 207 6.40 -1.57 -9.63
C GLN A 207 5.00 -2.16 -9.38
N ILE A 208 3.94 -1.36 -9.49
CA ILE A 208 2.55 -1.80 -9.23
C ILE A 208 2.15 -2.89 -10.23
N GLY A 209 1.53 -3.96 -9.75
CA GLY A 209 1.14 -5.13 -10.53
C GLY A 209 2.26 -6.14 -10.78
N LYS A 210 3.51 -5.85 -10.42
CA LYS A 210 4.58 -6.86 -10.46
C LYS A 210 4.47 -7.79 -9.26
N ASN A 211 4.84 -9.04 -9.44
CA ASN A 211 4.87 -10.00 -8.35
C ASN A 211 6.27 -10.09 -7.75
N ALA A 212 6.42 -9.63 -6.49
CA ALA A 212 7.69 -9.59 -5.79
C ALA A 212 8.25 -10.99 -5.46
N LEU A 213 7.39 -12.04 -5.40
CA LEU A 213 7.82 -13.42 -5.19
C LEU A 213 8.36 -14.07 -6.48
N GLU A 214 7.95 -13.58 -7.64
CA GLU A 214 8.34 -14.13 -8.94
C GLU A 214 9.54 -13.41 -9.56
N ILE A 215 9.76 -12.14 -9.19
CA ILE A 215 10.78 -11.32 -9.83
C ILE A 215 12.20 -11.84 -9.54
N GLY A 216 12.47 -12.28 -8.31
CA GLY A 216 13.78 -12.83 -7.94
C GLY A 216 14.06 -14.23 -8.50
N LYS A 217 13.03 -14.94 -9.00
CA LYS A 217 13.22 -16.20 -9.75
C LYS A 217 13.71 -15.96 -11.18
N LYS A 218 13.47 -14.76 -11.71
CA LYS A 218 13.79 -14.38 -13.09
C LYS A 218 15.05 -13.53 -13.17
N ASP A 219 15.38 -12.83 -12.10
CA ASP A 219 16.48 -11.88 -12.03
C ASP A 219 17.16 -11.99 -10.65
N GLU A 220 18.42 -12.45 -10.65
CA GLU A 220 19.21 -12.67 -9.43
C GLU A 220 19.39 -11.38 -8.60
N GLU A 221 19.37 -10.20 -9.23
CA GLU A 221 19.45 -8.91 -8.53
C GLU A 221 18.31 -8.72 -7.52
N TYR A 222 17.15 -9.34 -7.76
CA TYR A 222 15.97 -9.25 -6.91
C TYR A 222 15.83 -10.41 -5.91
N THR A 223 16.76 -11.34 -5.84
CA THR A 223 16.67 -12.52 -4.96
C THR A 223 16.50 -12.13 -3.50
N GLU A 224 17.27 -11.15 -3.02
CA GLU A 224 17.15 -10.69 -1.63
C GLU A 224 15.82 -9.96 -1.35
N VAL A 225 15.30 -9.22 -2.33
CA VAL A 225 13.97 -8.59 -2.25
C VAL A 225 12.89 -9.66 -2.11
N THR A 226 12.93 -10.71 -2.95
CA THR A 226 11.99 -11.83 -2.90
C THR A 226 12.05 -12.53 -1.54
N ASN A 227 13.23 -12.84 -1.03
CA ASN A 227 13.41 -13.47 0.28
C ASN A 227 12.87 -12.58 1.43
N ALA A 228 13.01 -11.26 1.32
CA ALA A 228 12.47 -10.33 2.29
C ALA A 228 10.93 -10.32 2.26
N VAL A 229 10.32 -10.29 1.07
CA VAL A 229 8.87 -10.35 0.90
C VAL A 229 8.31 -11.68 1.41
N GLU A 230 8.96 -12.81 1.14
CA GLU A 230 8.54 -14.11 1.70
C GLU A 230 8.50 -14.09 3.22
N LYS A 231 9.52 -13.51 3.87
CA LYS A 231 9.56 -13.37 5.34
C LYS A 231 8.44 -12.46 5.86
N ILE A 232 8.16 -11.34 5.18
CA ILE A 232 7.08 -10.42 5.53
C ILE A 232 5.73 -11.14 5.45
N LEU A 233 5.46 -11.85 4.36
CA LEU A 233 4.20 -12.55 4.15
C LEU A 233 4.01 -13.76 5.08
N ALA A 234 5.10 -14.36 5.57
CA ALA A 234 5.05 -15.46 6.53
C ALA A 234 4.75 -15.01 7.98
N ASN A 235 4.84 -13.72 8.27
CA ASN A 235 4.69 -13.16 9.61
C ASN A 235 3.62 -12.07 9.63
N ASN A 236 2.97 -11.89 10.78
CA ASN A 236 1.95 -10.83 10.94
C ASN A 236 2.57 -9.44 11.11
N SER A 237 3.77 -9.37 11.67
CA SER A 237 4.57 -8.15 11.84
C SER A 237 6.04 -8.51 12.04
N GLY A 238 6.92 -7.54 11.93
CA GLY A 238 8.35 -7.71 12.16
C GLY A 238 9.18 -6.85 11.23
N THR A 239 10.49 -7.02 11.31
CA THR A 239 11.44 -6.33 10.44
C THR A 239 12.39 -7.33 9.78
N THR A 240 12.78 -7.05 8.54
CA THR A 240 13.81 -7.78 7.82
C THR A 240 14.74 -6.82 7.10
N GLU A 241 15.94 -7.29 6.77
CA GLU A 241 16.93 -6.52 6.00
C GLU A 241 17.17 -7.22 4.67
N TYR A 242 17.42 -6.45 3.63
CA TYR A 242 17.87 -6.95 2.33
C TYR A 242 18.76 -5.92 1.63
N LYS A 243 19.59 -6.37 0.71
CA LYS A 243 20.41 -5.54 -0.15
C LYS A 243 19.82 -5.50 -1.56
N PHE A 244 19.74 -4.30 -2.14
CA PHE A 244 19.31 -4.11 -3.51
C PHE A 244 20.06 -2.93 -4.12
N LYS A 245 20.68 -3.13 -5.29
CA LYS A 245 21.48 -2.10 -5.99
C LYS A 245 22.43 -1.36 -5.08
N ASP A 246 23.32 -2.09 -4.40
CA ASP A 246 24.33 -1.57 -3.45
C ASP A 246 23.80 -0.82 -2.22
N ASN A 247 22.49 -0.73 -2.04
CA ASN A 247 21.87 -0.14 -0.87
C ASN A 247 21.35 -1.22 0.08
N ASN A 248 21.45 -0.95 1.38
CA ASN A 248 20.84 -1.79 2.42
C ASN A 248 19.48 -1.20 2.77
N TYR A 249 18.47 -2.05 2.81
CA TYR A 249 17.10 -1.69 3.17
C TYR A 249 16.69 -2.41 4.45
N ILE A 250 15.86 -1.75 5.25
CA ILE A 250 15.14 -2.33 6.39
C ILE A 250 13.65 -2.19 6.06
N VAL A 251 12.92 -3.29 6.18
CA VAL A 251 11.48 -3.37 5.87
C VAL A 251 10.77 -3.96 7.07
#